data_797fd7c37b655190a3062c00468cb0d8
#
_entry.id   797fd7c37b655190a3062c00468cb0d8
#
_cell.length_a   1.000
_cell.length_b   1.000
_cell.length_c   1.000
_cell.angle_alpha   90.00
_cell.angle_beta   90.00
_cell.angle_gamma   90.00
#
_symmetry.space_group_name_H-M   'P 1'
#
loop_
_entity.id
_entity.type
_entity.pdbx_description
1 polymer ?
#
loop_
_entity_poly.entity_id
_entity_poly.type
_entity_poly.pdbx_seq_one_letter_code
_entity_poly.pdbx_strand_id
1 'polypeptide(L)'
;MKENIKGMLHYIRQAFGVSLVLMLVCGLLFPLLLSDLSAILFPHQAEGSLIEINGKAVAAENVGQEFTEDYYLWSRPSAYHYNVYIENADGTQTYQDGSEFSGIGSGSNNYAPSNPELVERVEADMALFLEKNPDVKPEDIPTDLLTASGSGLDPHISPKAAEIQIPRIVAASGLEEDQVRKIIENHTTGKLLGVFGEETVNVVKVNIELGTAMGLLQN
;
A
#
# COMPACT_ATOMS: atom_id res chain seq x y z
N MET A 1 -42.70 -43.46 -5.53
CA MET A 1 -42.54 -42.06 -5.87
C MET A 1 -42.79 -41.10 -4.69
N LYS A 2 -43.90 -41.21 -3.93
CA LYS A 2 -44.19 -40.35 -2.76
C LYS A 2 -43.21 -40.53 -1.59
N GLU A 3 -42.66 -41.71 -1.34
CA GLU A 3 -41.69 -41.97 -0.27
C GLU A 3 -40.33 -41.35 -0.59
N ASN A 4 -39.87 -41.39 -1.86
CA ASN A 4 -38.64 -40.76 -2.28
C ASN A 4 -38.69 -39.23 -2.15
N ILE A 5 -39.88 -38.62 -2.39
CA ILE A 5 -40.06 -37.17 -2.24
C ILE A 5 -40.00 -36.76 -0.76
N LYS A 6 -40.58 -37.55 0.16
CA LYS A 6 -40.51 -37.26 1.61
C LYS A 6 -39.05 -37.37 2.12
N GLY A 7 -38.31 -38.40 1.66
CA GLY A 7 -36.89 -38.53 2.00
C GLY A 7 -36.06 -37.34 1.49
N MET A 8 -36.26 -36.94 0.26
CA MET A 8 -35.60 -35.78 -0.34
C MET A 8 -35.89 -34.48 0.42
N LEU A 9 -37.17 -34.23 0.78
CA LEU A 9 -37.54 -33.06 1.57
C LEU A 9 -36.90 -33.05 2.96
N HIS A 10 -36.74 -34.22 3.58
CA HIS A 10 -36.03 -34.34 4.86
C HIS A 10 -34.55 -33.93 4.74
N TYR A 11 -33.85 -34.42 3.74
CA TYR A 11 -32.44 -34.03 3.50
C TYR A 11 -32.29 -32.55 3.15
N ILE A 12 -33.18 -32.00 2.33
CA ILE A 12 -33.16 -30.55 2.01
C ILE A 12 -33.37 -29.72 3.29
N ARG A 13 -34.30 -30.10 4.15
CA ARG A 13 -34.51 -29.39 5.42
C ARG A 13 -33.30 -29.46 6.34
N GLN A 14 -32.64 -30.63 6.43
CA GLN A 14 -31.42 -30.78 7.22
C GLN A 14 -30.26 -29.94 6.64
N ALA A 15 -30.05 -30.03 5.32
CA ALA A 15 -29.01 -29.24 4.64
C ALA A 15 -29.24 -27.74 4.83
N PHE A 16 -30.48 -27.29 4.66
CA PHE A 16 -30.84 -25.88 4.90
C PHE A 16 -30.60 -25.45 6.36
N GLY A 17 -31.01 -26.31 7.33
CA GLY A 17 -30.76 -26.02 8.74
C GLY A 17 -29.27 -25.91 9.09
N VAL A 18 -28.46 -26.86 8.60
CA VAL A 18 -26.99 -26.82 8.80
C VAL A 18 -26.39 -25.59 8.13
N SER A 19 -26.76 -25.28 6.88
CA SER A 19 -26.27 -24.11 6.17
C SER A 19 -26.65 -22.81 6.88
N LEU A 20 -27.87 -22.70 7.39
CA LEU A 20 -28.32 -21.53 8.15
C LEU A 20 -27.51 -21.34 9.45
N VAL A 21 -27.30 -22.43 10.19
CA VAL A 21 -26.50 -22.39 11.43
C VAL A 21 -25.06 -21.99 11.13
N LEU A 22 -24.44 -22.59 10.11
CA LEU A 22 -23.09 -22.24 9.71
C LEU A 22 -22.98 -20.79 9.23
N MET A 23 -23.97 -20.30 8.48
CA MET A 23 -24.03 -18.89 8.06
C MET A 23 -24.10 -17.95 9.27
N LEU A 24 -24.93 -18.24 10.26
CA LEU A 24 -25.02 -17.44 11.48
C LEU A 24 -23.75 -17.48 12.30
N VAL A 25 -23.17 -18.67 12.47
CA VAL A 25 -21.94 -18.83 13.27
C VAL A 25 -20.74 -18.20 12.56
N CYS A 26 -20.48 -18.58 11.31
CA CYS A 26 -19.29 -18.15 10.58
C CYS A 26 -19.44 -16.74 9.94
N GLY A 27 -20.65 -16.34 9.56
CA GLY A 27 -20.91 -15.06 8.89
C GLY A 27 -21.32 -13.93 9.83
N LEU A 28 -21.76 -14.23 11.05
CA LEU A 28 -22.21 -13.21 11.99
C LEU A 28 -21.47 -13.29 13.34
N LEU A 29 -21.65 -14.39 14.07
CA LEU A 29 -21.14 -14.47 15.45
C LEU A 29 -19.61 -14.45 15.49
N PHE A 30 -18.94 -15.21 14.65
CA PHE A 30 -17.48 -15.29 14.63
C PHE A 30 -16.81 -13.96 14.21
N PRO A 31 -17.23 -13.28 13.10
CA PRO A 31 -16.69 -11.97 12.76
C PRO A 31 -16.92 -10.90 13.82
N LEU A 32 -18.11 -10.84 14.41
CA LEU A 32 -18.39 -9.87 15.48
C LEU A 32 -17.53 -10.13 16.72
N LEU A 33 -17.41 -11.39 17.15
CA LEU A 33 -16.55 -11.76 18.27
C LEU A 33 -15.08 -11.37 18.02
N LEU A 34 -14.55 -11.62 16.80
CA LEU A 34 -13.18 -11.23 16.46
C LEU A 34 -13.01 -9.71 16.39
N SER A 35 -13.99 -8.99 15.85
CA SER A 35 -13.96 -7.52 15.80
C SER A 35 -13.95 -6.90 17.19
N ASP A 36 -14.82 -7.36 18.07
CA ASP A 36 -14.87 -6.87 19.46
C ASP A 36 -13.57 -7.22 20.23
N LEU A 37 -13.07 -8.45 20.05
CA LEU A 37 -11.83 -8.88 20.70
C LEU A 37 -10.62 -8.10 20.17
N SER A 38 -10.55 -7.84 18.87
CA SER A 38 -9.46 -7.06 18.29
C SER A 38 -9.52 -5.59 18.72
N ALA A 39 -10.69 -4.98 18.82
CA ALA A 39 -10.86 -3.62 19.32
C ALA A 39 -10.39 -3.46 20.78
N ILE A 40 -10.51 -4.52 21.60
CA ILE A 40 -10.06 -4.51 22.98
C ILE A 40 -8.54 -4.74 23.10
N LEU A 41 -8.02 -5.74 22.36
CA LEU A 41 -6.62 -6.16 22.50
C LEU A 41 -5.64 -5.34 21.63
N PHE A 42 -6.10 -4.86 20.48
CA PHE A 42 -5.29 -4.17 19.46
C PHE A 42 -6.06 -2.98 18.86
N PRO A 43 -6.45 -1.97 19.68
CA PRO A 43 -7.34 -0.89 19.21
C PRO A 43 -6.75 -0.14 18.01
N HIS A 44 -5.47 0.22 18.02
CA HIS A 44 -4.82 0.93 16.93
C HIS A 44 -4.89 0.16 15.59
N GLN A 45 -4.62 -1.16 15.61
CA GLN A 45 -4.69 -2.00 14.41
C GLN A 45 -6.13 -2.24 13.97
N ALA A 46 -7.05 -2.40 14.92
CA ALA A 46 -8.48 -2.59 14.64
C ALA A 46 -9.11 -1.36 13.98
N GLU A 47 -8.62 -0.16 14.27
CA GLU A 47 -9.04 1.11 13.67
C GLU A 47 -8.29 1.44 12.36
N GLY A 48 -7.47 0.50 11.83
CA GLY A 48 -6.79 0.64 10.54
C GLY A 48 -5.39 1.25 10.64
N SER A 49 -4.77 1.32 11.82
CA SER A 49 -3.43 1.89 12.04
C SER A 49 -3.29 3.29 11.44
N LEU A 50 -4.28 4.16 11.71
CA LEU A 50 -4.31 5.50 11.18
C LEU A 50 -3.21 6.37 11.79
N ILE A 51 -2.61 7.21 10.96
CA ILE A 51 -1.67 8.26 11.36
C ILE A 51 -2.44 9.57 11.35
N GLU A 52 -2.46 10.23 12.50
CA GLU A 52 -3.18 11.50 12.68
C GLU A 52 -2.22 12.66 12.89
N ILE A 53 -2.53 13.78 12.25
CA ILE A 53 -1.87 15.08 12.47
C ILE A 53 -2.97 16.08 12.84
N ASN A 54 -2.85 16.71 14.00
CA ASN A 54 -3.83 17.67 14.52
C ASN A 54 -5.26 17.10 14.63
N GLY A 55 -5.39 15.80 15.01
CA GLY A 55 -6.68 15.12 15.15
C GLY A 55 -7.38 14.81 13.83
N LYS A 56 -6.65 14.91 12.70
CA LYS A 56 -7.14 14.52 11.38
C LYS A 56 -6.31 13.34 10.86
N ALA A 57 -6.98 12.26 10.49
CA ALA A 57 -6.32 11.13 9.83
C ALA A 57 -5.77 11.58 8.46
N VAL A 58 -4.47 11.41 8.26
CA VAL A 58 -3.74 11.80 7.03
C VAL A 58 -3.25 10.59 6.25
N ALA A 59 -3.05 9.47 6.91
CA ALA A 59 -2.57 8.23 6.28
C ALA A 59 -2.96 7.01 7.13
N ALA A 60 -2.75 5.81 6.57
CA ALA A 60 -2.73 4.55 7.30
C ALA A 60 -1.33 3.92 7.16
N GLU A 61 -0.78 3.39 8.25
CA GLU A 61 0.59 2.85 8.26
C GLU A 61 0.81 1.73 7.24
N ASN A 62 -0.24 0.93 6.97
CA ASN A 62 -0.17 -0.27 6.16
C ASN A 62 -0.73 -0.08 4.73
N VAL A 63 -1.05 1.15 4.35
CA VAL A 63 -1.56 1.50 3.02
C VAL A 63 -0.67 2.58 2.42
N GLY A 64 -0.01 2.25 1.32
CA GLY A 64 0.83 3.18 0.59
C GLY A 64 0.04 4.34 0.00
N GLN A 65 0.75 5.39 -0.35
CA GLN A 65 0.24 6.55 -1.08
C GLN A 65 1.15 6.84 -2.26
N GLU A 66 0.62 7.48 -3.31
CA GLU A 66 1.41 7.95 -4.44
C GLU A 66 2.05 9.28 -4.08
N PHE A 67 3.38 9.29 -4.08
CA PHE A 67 4.19 10.48 -3.87
C PHE A 67 4.95 10.78 -5.16
N THR A 68 4.74 11.96 -5.72
CA THR A 68 5.34 12.38 -7.01
C THR A 68 6.32 13.54 -6.86
N GLU A 69 6.29 14.25 -5.73
CA GLU A 69 7.16 15.39 -5.46
C GLU A 69 8.62 14.96 -5.24
N ASP A 70 9.55 15.74 -5.74
CA ASP A 70 10.98 15.40 -5.71
C ASP A 70 11.59 15.37 -4.28
N TYR A 71 10.96 16.05 -3.32
CA TYR A 71 11.38 16.06 -1.91
C TYR A 71 10.80 14.90 -1.08
N TYR A 72 9.96 14.05 -1.68
CA TYR A 72 9.44 12.84 -1.04
C TYR A 72 10.16 11.57 -1.51
N LEU A 73 10.16 10.56 -0.65
CA LEU A 73 10.55 9.21 -1.01
C LEU A 73 9.46 8.59 -1.89
N TRP A 74 9.83 8.08 -3.05
CA TRP A 74 8.88 7.46 -3.96
C TRP A 74 8.65 5.99 -3.61
N SER A 75 7.40 5.58 -3.76
CA SER A 75 6.92 4.21 -3.54
C SER A 75 7.22 3.32 -4.75
N ARG A 76 6.83 2.04 -4.64
CA ARG A 76 6.77 1.08 -5.75
C ARG A 76 5.73 1.53 -6.79
N PRO A 77 5.85 1.09 -8.06
CA PRO A 77 4.77 1.26 -9.04
C PRO A 77 3.47 0.62 -8.54
N SER A 78 2.33 1.26 -8.81
CA SER A 78 1.00 0.76 -8.47
C SER A 78 0.09 0.75 -9.69
N ALA A 79 -0.64 -0.36 -9.89
CA ALA A 79 -1.66 -0.45 -10.94
C ALA A 79 -2.91 0.40 -10.66
N TYR A 80 -3.06 0.87 -9.42
CA TYR A 80 -4.19 1.68 -8.95
C TYR A 80 -3.76 3.05 -8.44
N HIS A 81 -2.52 3.49 -8.72
CA HIS A 81 -1.98 4.78 -8.23
C HIS A 81 -2.28 5.00 -6.74
N TYR A 82 -2.21 3.93 -5.94
CA TYR A 82 -2.54 3.95 -4.50
C TYR A 82 -3.93 4.51 -4.18
N ASN A 83 -4.87 4.48 -5.13
CA ASN A 83 -6.20 5.11 -5.05
C ASN A 83 -6.16 6.63 -4.79
N VAL A 84 -5.06 7.29 -5.12
CA VAL A 84 -4.94 8.76 -5.03
C VAL A 84 -5.50 9.37 -6.30
N TYR A 85 -6.49 10.22 -6.17
CA TYR A 85 -7.14 10.88 -7.30
C TYR A 85 -7.34 12.37 -7.04
N ILE A 86 -7.51 13.12 -8.12
CA ILE A 86 -7.83 14.54 -8.12
C ILE A 86 -9.30 14.67 -8.50
N GLU A 87 -10.07 15.41 -7.71
CA GLU A 87 -11.43 15.78 -8.05
C GLU A 87 -11.40 17.09 -8.85
N ASN A 88 -11.79 17.01 -10.12
CA ASN A 88 -11.79 18.14 -11.04
C ASN A 88 -13.02 19.03 -10.82
N ALA A 89 -12.94 20.28 -11.28
CA ALA A 89 -14.02 21.27 -11.12
C ALA A 89 -15.34 20.88 -11.83
N ASP A 90 -15.28 19.97 -12.80
CA ASP A 90 -16.44 19.43 -13.52
C ASP A 90 -17.04 18.16 -12.85
N GLY A 91 -16.47 17.73 -11.71
CA GLY A 91 -16.89 16.54 -10.96
C GLY A 91 -16.32 15.24 -11.47
N THR A 92 -15.43 15.27 -12.47
CA THR A 92 -14.69 14.08 -12.90
C THR A 92 -13.53 13.80 -11.95
N GLN A 93 -13.10 12.54 -11.88
CA GLN A 93 -11.95 12.12 -11.08
C GLN A 93 -10.85 11.57 -11.99
N THR A 94 -9.63 12.02 -11.77
CA THR A 94 -8.46 11.58 -12.54
C THR A 94 -7.32 11.22 -11.59
N TYR A 95 -6.43 10.32 -12.02
CA TYR A 95 -5.15 10.12 -11.36
C TYR A 95 -4.24 11.34 -11.56
N GLN A 96 -3.10 11.37 -10.88
CA GLN A 96 -2.15 12.50 -10.96
C GLN A 96 -1.52 12.64 -12.36
N ASP A 97 -1.43 11.56 -13.13
CA ASP A 97 -0.96 11.54 -14.51
C ASP A 97 -2.02 12.01 -15.53
N GLY A 98 -3.22 12.35 -15.07
CA GLY A 98 -4.35 12.81 -15.89
C GLY A 98 -5.21 11.69 -16.48
N SER A 99 -4.89 10.43 -16.27
CA SER A 99 -5.74 9.31 -16.68
C SER A 99 -7.01 9.22 -15.85
N GLU A 100 -8.07 8.60 -16.40
CA GLU A 100 -9.37 8.47 -15.73
C GLU A 100 -9.25 7.58 -14.48
N PHE A 101 -9.80 8.04 -13.35
CA PHE A 101 -9.83 7.26 -12.12
C PHE A 101 -10.77 6.07 -12.26
N SER A 102 -10.20 4.86 -12.19
CA SER A 102 -10.93 3.60 -12.39
C SER A 102 -11.76 3.13 -11.19
N GLY A 103 -11.80 3.94 -10.12
CA GLY A 103 -12.41 3.58 -8.84
C GLY A 103 -11.42 2.97 -7.85
N ILE A 104 -11.87 2.82 -6.62
CA ILE A 104 -11.05 2.25 -5.53
C ILE A 104 -10.82 0.75 -5.80
N GLY A 105 -9.54 0.35 -5.82
CA GLY A 105 -9.14 -1.02 -6.07
C GLY A 105 -7.87 -1.43 -5.33
N SER A 106 -7.62 -2.73 -5.30
CA SER A 106 -6.40 -3.35 -4.77
C SER A 106 -6.06 -4.56 -5.63
N GLY A 107 -4.81 -4.64 -6.07
CA GLY A 107 -4.34 -5.71 -6.94
C GLY A 107 -3.18 -5.29 -7.84
N SER A 108 -2.88 -6.12 -8.80
CA SER A 108 -1.91 -5.84 -9.86
C SER A 108 -2.40 -6.43 -11.17
N ASN A 109 -1.80 -5.97 -12.28
CA ASN A 109 -2.15 -6.49 -13.61
C ASN A 109 -1.72 -7.96 -13.82
N ASN A 110 -0.90 -8.51 -12.93
CA ASN A 110 -0.40 -9.89 -12.98
C ASN A 110 0.20 -10.27 -14.34
N TYR A 111 0.94 -9.36 -14.96
CA TYR A 111 1.57 -9.57 -16.25
C TYR A 111 2.55 -10.74 -16.22
N ALA A 112 2.50 -11.59 -17.22
CA ALA A 112 3.53 -12.61 -17.43
C ALA A 112 4.87 -11.94 -17.80
N PRO A 113 6.02 -12.56 -17.46
CA PRO A 113 7.35 -12.02 -17.81
C PRO A 113 7.53 -11.78 -19.32
N SER A 114 6.79 -12.49 -20.18
CA SER A 114 6.80 -12.34 -21.63
C SER A 114 5.78 -11.32 -22.18
N ASN A 115 5.00 -10.66 -21.30
CA ASN A 115 4.02 -9.67 -21.75
C ASN A 115 4.75 -8.37 -22.16
N PRO A 116 4.58 -7.87 -23.40
CA PRO A 116 5.22 -6.63 -23.84
C PRO A 116 4.80 -5.41 -23.00
N GLU A 117 3.56 -5.34 -22.50
CA GLU A 117 3.09 -4.24 -21.65
C GLU A 117 3.88 -4.15 -20.31
N LEU A 118 4.37 -5.29 -19.79
CA LEU A 118 5.26 -5.27 -18.62
C LEU A 118 6.59 -4.60 -18.95
N VAL A 119 7.17 -4.92 -20.13
CA VAL A 119 8.45 -4.34 -20.54
C VAL A 119 8.31 -2.85 -20.77
N GLU A 120 7.29 -2.42 -21.50
CA GLU A 120 7.01 -1.02 -21.79
C GLU A 120 6.82 -0.20 -20.51
N ARG A 121 6.07 -0.72 -19.53
CA ARG A 121 5.88 -0.07 -18.25
C ARG A 121 7.19 0.05 -17.46
N VAL A 122 7.96 -1.05 -17.37
CA VAL A 122 9.23 -1.06 -16.63
C VAL A 122 10.24 -0.08 -17.28
N GLU A 123 10.29 -0.01 -18.61
CA GLU A 123 11.14 0.95 -19.33
C GLU A 123 10.71 2.40 -19.07
N ALA A 124 9.40 2.68 -19.05
CA ALA A 124 8.86 3.99 -18.75
C ALA A 124 9.15 4.40 -17.29
N ASP A 125 8.89 3.52 -16.32
CA ASP A 125 9.15 3.75 -14.89
C ASP A 125 10.65 3.99 -14.65
N MET A 126 11.52 3.19 -15.27
CA MET A 126 12.97 3.36 -15.20
C MET A 126 13.43 4.70 -15.79
N ALA A 127 12.91 5.08 -16.95
CA ALA A 127 13.26 6.34 -17.61
C ALA A 127 12.88 7.55 -16.73
N LEU A 128 11.67 7.54 -16.16
CA LEU A 128 11.21 8.58 -15.23
C LEU A 128 12.06 8.63 -13.96
N PHE A 129 12.38 7.46 -13.39
CA PHE A 129 13.19 7.39 -12.19
C PHE A 129 14.62 7.97 -12.42
N LEU A 130 15.26 7.61 -13.53
CA LEU A 130 16.60 8.10 -13.88
C LEU A 130 16.61 9.59 -14.25
N GLU A 131 15.56 10.11 -14.86
CA GLU A 131 15.41 11.56 -15.09
C GLU A 131 15.47 12.35 -13.79
N LYS A 132 14.83 11.83 -12.74
CA LYS A 132 14.77 12.45 -11.42
C LYS A 132 15.94 12.12 -10.51
N ASN A 133 16.66 11.05 -10.78
CA ASN A 133 17.82 10.58 -10.02
C ASN A 133 19.03 10.37 -10.95
N PRO A 134 19.62 11.46 -11.51
CA PRO A 134 20.63 11.37 -12.58
C PRO A 134 21.94 10.72 -12.16
N ASP A 135 22.21 10.65 -10.86
CA ASP A 135 23.41 10.01 -10.31
C ASP A 135 23.29 8.48 -10.19
N VAL A 136 22.08 7.93 -10.40
CA VAL A 136 21.79 6.50 -10.31
C VAL A 136 21.96 5.84 -11.66
N LYS A 137 22.64 4.69 -11.71
CA LYS A 137 22.77 3.89 -12.94
C LYS A 137 21.61 2.90 -13.04
N PRO A 138 21.18 2.53 -14.27
CA PRO A 138 20.10 1.57 -14.48
C PRO A 138 20.29 0.25 -13.73
N GLU A 139 21.52 -0.27 -13.70
CA GLU A 139 21.88 -1.52 -13.03
C GLU A 139 21.83 -1.46 -11.48
N ASP A 140 21.81 -0.26 -10.91
CA ASP A 140 21.77 -0.04 -9.47
C ASP A 140 20.36 0.11 -8.93
N ILE A 141 19.35 0.24 -9.81
CA ILE A 141 17.94 0.38 -9.42
C ILE A 141 17.43 -0.96 -8.86
N PRO A 142 16.98 -1.01 -7.60
CA PRO A 142 16.38 -2.22 -7.04
C PRO A 142 15.07 -2.59 -7.73
N THR A 143 14.81 -3.88 -7.83
CA THR A 143 13.64 -4.43 -8.53
C THR A 143 12.31 -3.91 -8.00
N ASP A 144 12.22 -3.62 -6.71
CA ASP A 144 11.02 -3.12 -6.06
C ASP A 144 10.63 -1.70 -6.49
N LEU A 145 11.54 -0.90 -7.04
CA LEU A 145 11.22 0.38 -7.69
C LEU A 145 10.68 0.23 -9.12
N LEU A 146 10.78 -0.96 -9.72
CA LEU A 146 10.36 -1.24 -11.09
C LEU A 146 9.23 -2.27 -11.17
N THR A 147 8.81 -2.84 -10.03
CA THR A 147 7.78 -3.88 -10.00
C THR A 147 6.65 -3.51 -9.05
N ALA A 148 5.43 -3.62 -9.56
CA ALA A 148 4.24 -3.44 -8.75
C ALA A 148 4.13 -4.54 -7.67
N SER A 149 3.57 -4.18 -6.51
CA SER A 149 3.21 -5.16 -5.49
C SER A 149 1.95 -5.94 -5.90
N GLY A 150 1.74 -7.11 -5.29
CA GLY A 150 0.52 -7.88 -5.51
C GLY A 150 -0.75 -7.19 -5.01
N SER A 151 -0.64 -6.29 -4.02
CA SER A 151 -1.77 -5.48 -3.52
C SER A 151 -1.97 -4.18 -4.29
N GLY A 152 -0.93 -3.65 -4.95
CA GLY A 152 -0.92 -2.29 -5.53
C GLY A 152 -0.98 -1.16 -4.47
N LEU A 153 -0.95 -1.50 -3.18
CA LEU A 153 -1.07 -0.56 -2.05
C LEU A 153 0.03 -0.76 -1.00
N ASP A 154 1.12 -1.44 -1.35
CA ASP A 154 2.23 -1.74 -0.45
C ASP A 154 2.99 -0.46 -0.06
N PRO A 155 3.03 -0.08 1.23
CA PRO A 155 3.74 1.11 1.69
C PRO A 155 5.25 0.93 1.80
N HIS A 156 5.79 -0.23 1.45
CA HIS A 156 7.18 -0.58 1.73
C HIS A 156 8.05 -0.66 0.48
N ILE A 157 9.31 -0.21 0.65
CA ILE A 157 10.42 -0.43 -0.29
C ILE A 157 11.62 -1.01 0.44
N SER A 158 12.61 -1.51 -0.31
CA SER A 158 13.86 -1.98 0.28
C SER A 158 14.72 -0.81 0.80
N PRO A 159 15.61 -1.03 1.79
CA PRO A 159 16.57 -0.02 2.24
C PRO A 159 17.43 0.52 1.10
N LYS A 160 17.84 -0.34 0.16
CA LYS A 160 18.59 0.08 -1.03
C LYS A 160 17.78 1.02 -1.93
N ALA A 161 16.49 0.75 -2.10
CA ALA A 161 15.59 1.60 -2.87
C ALA A 161 15.39 2.99 -2.23
N ALA A 162 15.38 3.07 -0.89
CA ALA A 162 15.35 4.34 -0.18
C ALA A 162 16.69 5.08 -0.30
N GLU A 163 17.81 4.40 -0.13
CA GLU A 163 19.17 4.96 -0.16
C GLU A 163 19.47 5.70 -1.47
N ILE A 164 19.15 5.11 -2.62
CA ILE A 164 19.47 5.71 -3.94
C ILE A 164 18.63 6.96 -4.24
N GLN A 165 17.58 7.24 -3.47
CA GLN A 165 16.73 8.43 -3.61
C GLN A 165 17.18 9.61 -2.73
N ILE A 166 18.09 9.38 -1.76
CA ILE A 166 18.55 10.41 -0.81
C ILE A 166 19.09 11.66 -1.52
N PRO A 167 19.96 11.57 -2.53
CA PRO A 167 20.51 12.79 -3.17
C PRO A 167 19.42 13.69 -3.76
N ARG A 168 18.41 13.13 -4.41
CA ARG A 168 17.26 13.87 -4.93
C ARG A 168 16.47 14.54 -3.81
N ILE A 169 16.17 13.80 -2.75
CA ILE A 169 15.40 14.31 -1.61
C ILE A 169 16.15 15.48 -0.94
N VAL A 170 17.45 15.34 -0.70
CA VAL A 170 18.30 16.40 -0.14
C VAL A 170 18.26 17.65 -1.01
N ALA A 171 18.46 17.49 -2.32
CA ALA A 171 18.48 18.61 -3.27
C ALA A 171 17.12 19.34 -3.32
N ALA A 172 16.01 18.62 -3.21
CA ALA A 172 14.67 19.19 -3.32
C ALA A 172 14.11 19.72 -1.97
N SER A 173 14.46 19.07 -0.85
CA SER A 173 13.94 19.44 0.47
C SER A 173 14.76 20.53 1.17
N GLY A 174 16.06 20.63 0.85
CA GLY A 174 17.01 21.48 1.57
C GLY A 174 17.40 20.95 2.95
N LEU A 175 17.01 19.72 3.30
CA LEU A 175 17.44 19.05 4.53
C LEU A 175 18.88 18.53 4.38
N GLU A 176 19.58 18.40 5.51
CA GLU A 176 20.90 17.77 5.52
C GLU A 176 20.81 16.26 5.23
N GLU A 177 21.81 15.70 4.52
CA GLU A 177 21.81 14.28 4.14
C GLU A 177 21.68 13.35 5.35
N ASP A 178 22.44 13.64 6.42
CA ASP A 178 22.39 12.85 7.66
C ASP A 178 20.99 12.89 8.31
N GLN A 179 20.27 13.99 8.17
CA GLN A 179 18.91 14.11 8.66
C GLN A 179 17.95 13.24 7.85
N VAL A 180 18.03 13.28 6.51
CA VAL A 180 17.20 12.43 5.64
C VAL A 180 17.51 10.95 5.89
N ARG A 181 18.78 10.58 5.99
CA ARG A 181 19.22 9.21 6.30
C ARG A 181 18.64 8.72 7.63
N LYS A 182 18.71 9.54 8.67
CA LYS A 182 18.17 9.21 9.98
C LYS A 182 16.65 9.03 9.97
N ILE A 183 15.93 9.85 9.22
CA ILE A 183 14.47 9.70 9.05
C ILE A 183 14.16 8.35 8.41
N ILE A 184 14.88 7.95 7.36
CA ILE A 184 14.71 6.65 6.70
C ILE A 184 15.01 5.50 7.68
N GLU A 185 16.10 5.58 8.44
CA GLU A 185 16.49 4.59 9.45
C GLU A 185 15.42 4.42 10.54
N ASN A 186 14.83 5.52 11.03
CA ASN A 186 13.76 5.50 12.03
C ASN A 186 12.53 4.70 11.59
N HIS A 187 12.27 4.64 10.28
CA HIS A 187 11.13 3.94 9.68
C HIS A 187 11.50 2.68 8.91
N THR A 188 12.70 2.17 9.19
CA THR A 188 13.18 0.89 8.67
C THR A 188 12.89 -0.21 9.67
N THR A 189 12.19 -1.25 9.23
CA THR A 189 11.91 -2.44 10.04
C THR A 189 12.86 -3.55 9.61
N GLY A 190 13.63 -4.07 10.58
CA GLY A 190 14.54 -5.19 10.36
C GLY A 190 13.81 -6.54 10.30
N LYS A 191 14.59 -7.60 10.01
CA LYS A 191 14.08 -8.98 10.00
C LYS A 191 13.61 -9.41 11.39
N LEU A 192 12.47 -10.07 11.46
CA LEU A 192 11.94 -10.63 12.72
C LEU A 192 12.94 -11.67 13.27
N LEU A 193 13.38 -11.51 14.51
CA LEU A 193 14.43 -12.31 15.15
C LEU A 193 15.75 -12.37 14.37
N GLY A 194 15.99 -11.39 13.45
CA GLY A 194 17.18 -11.36 12.60
C GLY A 194 17.21 -12.37 11.46
N VAL A 195 16.17 -13.19 11.28
CA VAL A 195 16.15 -14.31 10.32
C VAL A 195 14.93 -14.28 9.41
N PHE A 196 13.75 -13.92 9.92
CA PHE A 196 12.50 -14.02 9.20
C PHE A 196 12.11 -12.70 8.54
N GLY A 197 11.69 -12.77 7.26
CA GLY A 197 11.27 -11.61 6.47
C GLY A 197 12.47 -10.87 5.84
N GLU A 198 12.17 -9.73 5.26
CA GLU A 198 13.15 -8.81 4.67
C GLU A 198 13.15 -7.48 5.44
N GLU A 199 14.23 -6.73 5.31
CA GLU A 199 14.28 -5.36 5.82
C GLU A 199 13.45 -4.46 4.90
N THR A 200 12.62 -3.61 5.50
CA THR A 200 11.69 -2.75 4.74
C THR A 200 11.66 -1.34 5.32
N VAL A 201 11.49 -0.36 4.43
CA VAL A 201 11.31 1.06 4.75
C VAL A 201 9.85 1.43 4.48
N ASN A 202 9.16 1.98 5.47
CA ASN A 202 7.79 2.46 5.30
C ASN A 202 7.80 3.88 4.70
N VAL A 203 7.48 3.98 3.42
CA VAL A 203 7.50 5.22 2.65
C VAL A 203 6.55 6.29 3.21
N VAL A 204 5.37 5.89 3.66
CA VAL A 204 4.36 6.81 4.21
C VAL A 204 4.88 7.49 5.47
N LYS A 205 5.44 6.71 6.40
CA LYS A 205 6.00 7.25 7.65
C LYS A 205 7.21 8.15 7.40
N VAL A 206 8.11 7.74 6.49
CA VAL A 206 9.24 8.57 6.07
C VAL A 206 8.77 9.91 5.53
N ASN A 207 7.80 9.92 4.62
CA ASN A 207 7.32 11.14 3.98
C ASN A 207 6.56 12.06 4.95
N ILE A 208 5.85 11.52 5.93
CA ILE A 208 5.24 12.30 7.00
C ILE A 208 6.33 12.99 7.83
N GLU A 209 7.39 12.28 8.22
CA GLU A 209 8.49 12.87 9.00
C GLU A 209 9.29 13.89 8.16
N LEU A 210 9.54 13.62 6.86
CA LEU A 210 10.13 14.59 5.93
C LEU A 210 9.26 15.86 5.81
N GLY A 211 7.96 15.72 5.60
CA GLY A 211 7.02 16.83 5.52
C GLY A 211 6.97 17.67 6.80
N THR A 212 7.07 17.01 7.95
CA THR A 212 7.15 17.67 9.26
C THR A 212 8.47 18.42 9.41
N ALA A 213 9.60 17.81 9.04
CA ALA A 213 10.91 18.43 9.11
C ALA A 213 11.05 19.65 8.19
N MET A 214 10.38 19.64 7.04
CA MET A 214 10.29 20.78 6.11
C MET A 214 9.28 21.86 6.56
N GLY A 215 8.47 21.61 7.60
CA GLY A 215 7.39 22.50 8.03
C GLY A 215 6.15 22.50 7.12
N LEU A 216 6.02 21.54 6.21
CA LEU A 216 4.85 21.37 5.35
C LEU A 216 3.66 20.78 6.11
N LEU A 217 3.96 19.93 7.09
CA LEU A 217 2.99 19.34 8.01
C LEU A 217 3.27 19.93 9.40
N GLN A 218 2.34 20.73 9.90
CA GLN A 218 2.45 21.30 11.26
C GLN A 218 1.85 20.29 12.26
N ASN A 219 2.60 20.00 13.33
CA ASN A 219 2.11 19.20 14.46
C ASN A 219 1.11 20.00 15.30
#